data_334faa74616f783be98f8bb7455da246
#
_entry.id   334faa74616f783be98f8bb7455da246
#
_cell.length_a   1.000
_cell.length_b   1.000
_cell.length_c   1.000
_cell.angle_alpha   90.00
_cell.angle_beta   90.00
_cell.angle_gamma   90.00
#
_symmetry.space_group_name_H-M   'P 1'
#
loop_
_entity.id
_entity.type
_entity.pdbx_description
1 polymer ?
#
loop_
_entity_poly.entity_id
_entity_poly.type
_entity_poly.pdbx_seq_one_letter_code
_entity_poly.pdbx_strand_id
1 'polypeptide(L)'
;MDVKHAKLIAAMTEYDKGDPKRIQHFMKVHDYAATIGTLEGLDAKTQDILESAAILHDIGIHISEQKYGSCNGKYQEIEGPEEARKLMTQMKNFTEEETERICFLIGHHHTYNSIEGIDYQILVEADFLVNLYEDRCSEHAISSACKHIFRTGAGIRLLKQMFDHNGYKTSSHREDD
;
A
#
# COMPACT_ATOMS: atom_id res chain seq x y z
N MET A 1 -13.99 7.38 -5.19
CA MET A 1 -14.10 6.19 -4.28
C MET A 1 -15.45 5.55 -4.49
N ASP A 2 -15.46 4.30 -4.73
CA ASP A 2 -16.69 3.53 -4.94
C ASP A 2 -17.24 2.98 -3.58
N VAL A 3 -18.50 2.51 -3.59
CA VAL A 3 -19.16 1.99 -2.36
C VAL A 3 -18.49 0.71 -1.86
N LYS A 4 -17.92 -0.12 -2.74
CA LYS A 4 -17.19 -1.34 -2.39
C LYS A 4 -15.95 -1.00 -1.55
N HIS A 5 -15.12 -0.07 -2.03
CA HIS A 5 -13.92 0.38 -1.32
C HIS A 5 -14.25 1.10 -0.01
N ALA A 6 -15.29 1.95 0.01
CA ALA A 6 -15.71 2.61 1.26
C ALA A 6 -16.11 1.59 2.36
N LYS A 7 -16.82 0.52 1.99
CA LYS A 7 -17.15 -0.57 2.90
C LYS A 7 -15.93 -1.37 3.34
N LEU A 8 -14.99 -1.62 2.42
CA LEU A 8 -13.76 -2.35 2.71
C LEU A 8 -12.86 -1.55 3.68
N ILE A 9 -12.73 -0.24 3.45
CA ILE A 9 -12.03 0.68 4.36
C ILE A 9 -12.66 0.65 5.76
N ALA A 10 -13.99 0.72 5.84
CA ALA A 10 -14.69 0.65 7.13
C ALA A 10 -14.45 -0.69 7.84
N ALA A 11 -14.47 -1.81 7.11
CA ALA A 11 -14.20 -3.14 7.66
C ALA A 11 -12.73 -3.27 8.12
N MET A 12 -11.78 -2.78 7.33
CA MET A 12 -10.35 -2.79 7.71
C MET A 12 -10.06 -1.85 8.88
N THR A 13 -10.75 -0.69 8.97
CA THR A 13 -10.66 0.21 10.13
C THR A 13 -11.15 -0.46 11.41
N GLU A 14 -12.23 -1.25 11.35
CA GLU A 14 -12.69 -2.03 12.52
C GLU A 14 -11.74 -3.18 12.85
N TYR A 15 -11.12 -3.81 11.84
CA TYR A 15 -10.09 -4.85 12.03
C TYR A 15 -8.85 -4.30 12.76
N ASP A 16 -8.38 -3.12 12.38
CA ASP A 16 -7.24 -2.41 13.00
C ASP A 16 -7.65 -1.49 14.15
N LYS A 17 -8.81 -1.72 14.76
CA LYS A 17 -9.35 -0.86 15.81
C LYS A 17 -8.34 -0.61 16.94
N GLY A 18 -8.06 0.65 17.21
CA GLY A 18 -7.10 1.07 18.23
C GLY A 18 -5.67 1.22 17.72
N ASP A 19 -5.42 0.95 16.43
CA ASP A 19 -4.14 1.19 15.77
C ASP A 19 -4.23 2.29 14.69
N PRO A 20 -4.21 3.57 15.10
CA PRO A 20 -4.32 4.67 14.16
C PRO A 20 -3.16 4.74 13.18
N LYS A 21 -1.98 4.19 13.52
CA LYS A 21 -0.82 4.19 12.62
C LYS A 21 -1.11 3.31 11.40
N ARG A 22 -1.58 2.08 11.61
CA ARG A 22 -1.92 1.15 10.52
C ARG A 22 -3.10 1.66 9.68
N ILE A 23 -4.13 2.20 10.34
CA ILE A 23 -5.27 2.80 9.64
C ILE A 23 -4.81 3.95 8.73
N GLN A 24 -3.96 4.86 9.20
CA GLN A 24 -3.42 5.94 8.38
C GLN A 24 -2.49 5.43 7.28
N HIS A 25 -1.76 4.36 7.53
CA HIS A 25 -0.88 3.74 6.54
C HIS A 25 -1.68 3.21 5.34
N PHE A 26 -2.59 2.27 5.56
CA PHE A 26 -3.34 1.69 4.44
C PHE A 26 -4.21 2.72 3.69
N MET A 27 -4.75 3.72 4.36
CA MET A 27 -5.47 4.83 3.72
C MET A 27 -4.59 5.59 2.73
N LYS A 28 -3.35 5.88 3.09
CA LYS A 28 -2.39 6.56 2.20
C LYS A 28 -1.94 5.65 1.06
N VAL A 29 -1.67 4.38 1.34
CA VAL A 29 -1.31 3.40 0.29
C VAL A 29 -2.43 3.25 -0.72
N HIS A 30 -3.69 3.15 -0.26
CA HIS A 30 -4.87 3.13 -1.14
C HIS A 30 -4.94 4.36 -2.04
N ASP A 31 -4.81 5.58 -1.50
CA ASP A 31 -4.92 6.80 -2.29
C ASP A 31 -3.79 6.92 -3.33
N TYR A 32 -2.55 6.53 -3.00
CA TYR A 32 -1.45 6.47 -3.96
C TYR A 32 -1.69 5.40 -5.02
N ALA A 33 -2.13 4.21 -4.65
CA ALA A 33 -2.44 3.13 -5.59
C ALA A 33 -3.55 3.54 -6.57
N ALA A 34 -4.64 4.12 -6.05
CA ALA A 34 -5.74 4.65 -6.85
C ALA A 34 -5.28 5.73 -7.83
N THR A 35 -4.44 6.65 -7.35
CA THR A 35 -3.90 7.75 -8.16
C THR A 35 -2.99 7.23 -9.26
N ILE A 36 -2.03 6.35 -8.92
CA ILE A 36 -1.08 5.80 -9.90
C ILE A 36 -1.83 4.98 -10.94
N GLY A 37 -2.71 4.06 -10.50
CA GLY A 37 -3.47 3.20 -11.39
C GLY A 37 -4.33 4.00 -12.40
N THR A 38 -5.00 5.05 -11.91
CA THR A 38 -5.78 5.95 -12.77
C THR A 38 -4.89 6.67 -13.79
N LEU A 39 -3.73 7.18 -13.39
CA LEU A 39 -2.80 7.90 -14.27
C LEU A 39 -2.08 6.99 -15.26
N GLU A 40 -1.89 5.72 -14.93
CA GLU A 40 -1.35 4.68 -15.83
C GLU A 40 -2.44 4.07 -16.73
N GLY A 41 -3.71 4.43 -16.54
CA GLY A 41 -4.82 4.04 -17.40
C GLY A 41 -5.28 2.60 -17.21
N LEU A 42 -5.26 2.09 -16.00
CA LEU A 42 -5.75 0.75 -15.72
C LEU A 42 -7.23 0.60 -16.11
N ASP A 43 -7.61 -0.58 -16.60
CA ASP A 43 -9.03 -0.91 -16.76
C ASP A 43 -9.75 -1.00 -15.41
N ALA A 44 -11.07 -0.87 -15.42
CA ALA A 44 -11.87 -0.79 -14.20
C ALA A 44 -11.72 -2.02 -13.29
N LYS A 45 -11.53 -3.22 -13.85
CA LYS A 45 -11.37 -4.45 -13.05
C LYS A 45 -10.01 -4.50 -12.37
N THR A 46 -8.95 -4.20 -13.11
CA THR A 46 -7.58 -4.16 -12.59
C THR A 46 -7.44 -3.06 -11.53
N GLN A 47 -8.07 -1.90 -11.75
CA GLN A 47 -8.10 -0.80 -10.79
C GLN A 47 -8.82 -1.20 -9.49
N ASP A 48 -9.98 -1.85 -9.56
CA ASP A 48 -10.74 -2.31 -8.40
C ASP A 48 -9.96 -3.36 -7.57
N ILE A 49 -9.27 -4.29 -8.23
CA ILE A 49 -8.40 -5.27 -7.57
C ILE A 49 -7.23 -4.58 -6.87
N LEU A 50 -6.56 -3.66 -7.55
CA LEU A 50 -5.44 -2.89 -7.00
C LEU A 50 -5.85 -2.10 -5.76
N GLU A 51 -6.94 -1.33 -5.83
CA GLU A 51 -7.42 -0.53 -4.71
C GLU A 51 -7.84 -1.41 -3.53
N SER A 52 -8.51 -2.53 -3.79
CA SER A 52 -8.86 -3.51 -2.75
C SER A 52 -7.63 -4.14 -2.10
N ALA A 53 -6.63 -4.52 -2.91
CA ALA A 53 -5.36 -5.05 -2.40
C ALA A 53 -4.61 -4.01 -1.56
N ALA A 54 -4.59 -2.75 -1.97
CA ALA A 54 -3.93 -1.66 -1.24
C ALA A 54 -4.57 -1.40 0.13
N ILE A 55 -5.90 -1.55 0.26
CA ILE A 55 -6.58 -1.46 1.55
C ILE A 55 -6.19 -2.62 2.48
N LEU A 56 -6.00 -3.83 1.92
CA LEU A 56 -5.83 -5.07 2.68
C LEU A 56 -4.37 -5.55 2.80
N HIS A 57 -3.38 -4.90 2.14
CA HIS A 57 -2.04 -5.45 1.98
C HIS A 57 -1.38 -5.85 3.31
N ASP A 58 -1.59 -5.06 4.35
CA ASP A 58 -1.02 -5.23 5.69
C ASP A 58 -1.91 -5.99 6.69
N ILE A 59 -3.06 -6.55 6.26
CA ILE A 59 -4.01 -7.24 7.14
C ILE A 59 -3.38 -8.39 7.93
N GLY A 60 -2.27 -8.94 7.44
CA GLY A 60 -1.51 -10.01 8.09
C GLY A 60 -0.71 -9.60 9.33
N ILE A 61 -0.55 -8.30 9.60
CA ILE A 61 0.36 -7.82 10.65
C ILE A 61 -0.04 -8.32 12.04
N HIS A 62 -1.31 -8.13 12.46
CA HIS A 62 -1.77 -8.53 13.79
C HIS A 62 -1.57 -10.02 14.05
N ILE A 63 -1.94 -10.87 13.09
CA ILE A 63 -1.78 -12.32 13.23
C ILE A 63 -0.30 -12.73 13.20
N SER A 64 0.54 -12.00 12.45
CA SER A 64 1.99 -12.22 12.43
C SER A 64 2.62 -11.88 13.77
N GLU A 65 2.26 -10.76 14.38
CA GLU A 65 2.70 -10.38 15.72
C GLU A 65 2.25 -11.39 16.77
N GLN A 66 1.00 -11.85 16.69
CA GLN A 66 0.46 -12.84 17.62
C GLN A 66 1.15 -14.20 17.51
N LYS A 67 1.42 -14.68 16.29
CA LYS A 67 2.01 -16.01 16.06
C LYS A 67 3.52 -16.05 16.19
N TYR A 68 4.20 -14.99 15.72
CA TYR A 68 5.65 -14.98 15.56
C TYR A 68 6.36 -13.92 16.42
N GLY A 69 5.61 -13.04 17.10
CA GLY A 69 6.18 -11.90 17.82
C GLY A 69 6.85 -10.87 16.91
N SER A 70 6.48 -10.82 15.63
CA SER A 70 7.14 -10.01 14.61
C SER A 70 6.18 -9.63 13.49
N CYS A 71 6.29 -8.38 13.02
CA CYS A 71 5.61 -7.87 11.82
C CYS A 71 6.50 -7.91 10.56
N ASN A 72 7.48 -8.82 10.50
CA ASN A 72 8.34 -8.96 9.32
C ASN A 72 7.51 -9.29 8.07
N GLY A 73 7.83 -8.64 6.93
CA GLY A 73 7.11 -8.80 5.66
C GLY A 73 6.89 -10.24 5.24
N LYS A 74 7.85 -11.14 5.49
CA LYS A 74 7.71 -12.57 5.20
C LYS A 74 6.52 -13.21 5.94
N TYR A 75 6.27 -12.83 7.19
CA TYR A 75 5.15 -13.37 7.95
C TYR A 75 3.83 -12.74 7.51
N GLN A 76 3.85 -11.47 7.12
CA GLN A 76 2.68 -10.80 6.54
C GLN A 76 2.25 -11.47 5.23
N GLU A 77 3.19 -11.79 4.34
CA GLU A 77 2.93 -12.53 3.09
C GLU A 77 2.34 -13.93 3.34
N ILE A 78 2.72 -14.60 4.44
CA ILE A 78 2.18 -15.93 4.81
C ILE A 78 0.75 -15.80 5.36
N GLU A 79 0.50 -14.88 6.26
CA GLU A 79 -0.75 -14.80 7.02
C GLU A 79 -1.81 -13.91 6.37
N GLY A 80 -1.38 -12.88 5.65
CA GLY A 80 -2.25 -11.87 5.05
C GLY A 80 -3.31 -12.43 4.09
N PRO A 81 -2.96 -13.31 3.14
CA PRO A 81 -3.92 -13.85 2.18
C PRO A 81 -5.13 -14.52 2.82
N GLU A 82 -4.92 -15.31 3.86
CA GLU A 82 -6.01 -16.01 4.56
C GLU A 82 -6.93 -15.06 5.33
N GLU A 83 -6.35 -14.06 6.01
CA GLU A 83 -7.12 -13.03 6.72
C GLU A 83 -7.93 -12.16 5.74
N ALA A 84 -7.32 -11.75 4.62
CA ALA A 84 -8.00 -11.02 3.56
C ALA A 84 -9.17 -11.81 2.97
N ARG A 85 -8.98 -13.10 2.68
CA ARG A 85 -10.03 -14.00 2.17
C ARG A 85 -11.21 -14.08 3.13
N LYS A 86 -10.95 -14.22 4.43
CA LYS A 86 -12.00 -14.25 5.46
C LYS A 86 -12.84 -12.97 5.44
N LEU A 87 -12.17 -11.81 5.40
CA LEU A 87 -12.86 -10.52 5.39
C LEU A 87 -13.69 -10.34 4.11
N MET A 88 -13.12 -10.61 2.94
CA MET A 88 -13.81 -10.52 1.65
C MET A 88 -15.01 -11.47 1.55
N THR A 89 -14.88 -12.70 2.10
CA THR A 89 -15.98 -13.67 2.15
C THR A 89 -17.15 -13.16 3.00
N GLN A 90 -16.88 -12.51 4.12
CA GLN A 90 -17.92 -11.91 4.97
C GLN A 90 -18.65 -10.76 4.26
N MET A 91 -17.95 -10.00 3.43
CA MET A 91 -18.51 -8.88 2.67
C MET A 91 -19.40 -9.32 1.50
N LYS A 92 -19.21 -10.50 0.93
CA LYS A 92 -20.01 -11.11 -0.16
C LYS A 92 -20.10 -10.28 -1.46
N ASN A 93 -19.14 -9.41 -1.71
CA ASN A 93 -19.12 -8.53 -2.88
C ASN A 93 -17.81 -8.64 -3.71
N PHE A 94 -17.11 -9.75 -3.55
CA PHE A 94 -15.93 -10.13 -4.33
C PHE A 94 -16.22 -11.45 -5.07
N THR A 95 -15.80 -11.53 -6.32
CA THR A 95 -15.74 -12.79 -7.06
C THR A 95 -14.56 -13.62 -6.62
N GLU A 96 -14.57 -14.93 -6.92
CA GLU A 96 -13.43 -15.80 -6.62
C GLU A 96 -12.16 -15.34 -7.34
N GLU A 97 -12.28 -14.92 -8.61
CA GLU A 97 -11.15 -14.42 -9.41
C GLU A 97 -10.51 -13.16 -8.79
N GLU A 98 -11.33 -12.19 -8.34
CA GLU A 98 -10.86 -11.00 -7.64
C GLU A 98 -10.19 -11.39 -6.32
N THR A 99 -10.82 -12.27 -5.56
CA THR A 99 -10.28 -12.75 -4.27
C THR A 99 -8.93 -13.40 -4.43
N GLU A 100 -8.78 -14.31 -5.41
CA GLU A 100 -7.50 -14.97 -5.70
C GLU A 100 -6.41 -13.96 -6.08
N ARG A 101 -6.73 -12.98 -6.96
CA ARG A 101 -5.74 -11.98 -7.37
C ARG A 101 -5.36 -11.04 -6.21
N ILE A 102 -6.31 -10.59 -5.41
CA ILE A 102 -6.05 -9.76 -4.22
C ILE A 102 -5.18 -10.52 -3.22
N CYS A 103 -5.51 -11.79 -2.91
CA CYS A 103 -4.71 -12.63 -2.03
C CYS A 103 -3.29 -12.85 -2.57
N PHE A 104 -3.14 -13.04 -3.88
CA PHE A 104 -1.82 -13.12 -4.52
C PHE A 104 -1.00 -11.85 -4.29
N LEU A 105 -1.59 -10.68 -4.52
CA LEU A 105 -0.92 -9.39 -4.32
C LEU A 105 -0.48 -9.21 -2.87
N ILE A 106 -1.36 -9.51 -1.90
CA ILE A 106 -1.06 -9.45 -0.47
C ILE A 106 0.06 -10.42 -0.09
N GLY A 107 0.02 -11.64 -0.63
CA GLY A 107 1.03 -12.68 -0.35
C GLY A 107 2.40 -12.42 -0.98
N HIS A 108 2.58 -11.34 -1.73
CA HIS A 108 3.83 -11.07 -2.44
C HIS A 108 4.30 -9.61 -2.35
N HIS A 109 3.58 -8.71 -1.67
CA HIS A 109 3.84 -7.27 -1.72
C HIS A 109 5.22 -6.85 -1.16
N HIS A 110 5.91 -7.73 -0.42
CA HIS A 110 7.30 -7.57 0.01
C HIS A 110 8.31 -8.34 -0.86
N THR A 111 7.87 -9.01 -1.93
CA THR A 111 8.70 -9.78 -2.86
C THR A 111 8.95 -8.97 -4.14
N TYR A 112 10.11 -8.28 -4.24
CA TYR A 112 10.36 -7.26 -5.28
C TYR A 112 11.12 -7.78 -6.50
N ASN A 113 11.55 -9.04 -6.53
CA ASN A 113 12.40 -9.60 -7.59
C ASN A 113 11.62 -10.36 -8.68
N SER A 114 10.30 -10.47 -8.55
CA SER A 114 9.44 -11.21 -9.48
C SER A 114 8.05 -10.57 -9.56
N ILE A 115 8.00 -9.27 -9.83
CA ILE A 115 6.73 -8.53 -9.92
C ILE A 115 6.01 -8.90 -11.22
N GLU A 116 4.82 -9.48 -11.11
CA GLU A 116 3.97 -9.89 -12.23
C GLU A 116 2.67 -9.07 -12.31
N GLY A 117 2.55 -8.28 -13.34
CA GLY A 117 1.39 -7.44 -13.60
C GLY A 117 1.55 -6.01 -13.09
N ILE A 118 0.79 -5.13 -13.72
CA ILE A 118 0.85 -3.68 -13.42
C ILE A 118 0.24 -3.34 -12.07
N ASP A 119 -0.78 -4.07 -11.64
CA ASP A 119 -1.42 -3.93 -10.33
C ASP A 119 -0.44 -4.24 -9.19
N TYR A 120 0.36 -5.31 -9.32
CA TYR A 120 1.40 -5.63 -8.35
C TYR A 120 2.49 -4.55 -8.32
N GLN A 121 2.96 -4.10 -9.48
CA GLN A 121 3.96 -3.04 -9.57
C GLN A 121 3.47 -1.76 -8.87
N ILE A 122 2.23 -1.36 -9.11
CA ILE A 122 1.66 -0.15 -8.52
C ILE A 122 1.44 -0.31 -7.00
N LEU A 123 0.98 -1.47 -6.53
CA LEU A 123 0.83 -1.74 -5.10
C LEU A 123 2.17 -1.54 -4.36
N VAL A 124 3.24 -2.13 -4.90
CA VAL A 124 4.59 -1.99 -4.34
C VAL A 124 5.05 -0.53 -4.34
N GLU A 125 4.86 0.20 -5.43
CA GLU A 125 5.24 1.62 -5.52
C GLU A 125 4.45 2.49 -4.53
N ALA A 126 3.16 2.25 -4.38
CA ALA A 126 2.30 2.98 -3.46
C ALA A 126 2.70 2.75 -1.99
N ASP A 127 2.99 1.51 -1.62
CA ASP A 127 3.49 1.16 -0.29
C ASP A 127 4.86 1.80 -0.03
N PHE A 128 5.79 1.74 -1.00
CA PHE A 128 7.08 2.42 -0.89
C PHE A 128 6.95 3.94 -0.70
N LEU A 129 6.03 4.63 -1.40
CA LEU A 129 5.83 6.07 -1.22
C LEU A 129 5.48 6.41 0.23
N VAL A 130 4.64 5.59 0.86
CA VAL A 130 4.23 5.79 2.25
C VAL A 130 5.36 5.44 3.22
N ASN A 131 6.00 4.27 3.04
CA ASN A 131 7.06 3.79 3.92
C ASN A 131 8.29 4.71 3.90
N LEU A 132 8.73 5.19 2.74
CA LEU A 132 9.85 6.12 2.62
C LEU A 132 9.65 7.39 3.46
N TYR A 133 8.41 7.87 3.56
CA TYR A 133 8.06 9.02 4.38
C TYR A 133 7.91 8.66 5.86
N GLU A 134 7.15 7.61 6.18
CA GLU A 134 6.85 7.21 7.56
C GLU A 134 8.10 6.78 8.33
N ASP A 135 9.02 6.09 7.66
CA ASP A 135 10.29 5.62 8.23
C ASP A 135 11.40 6.68 8.16
N ARG A 136 11.08 7.88 7.62
CA ARG A 136 12.05 8.98 7.46
C ARG A 136 13.32 8.53 6.75
N CYS A 137 13.16 7.83 5.65
CA CYS A 137 14.26 7.24 4.90
C CYS A 137 15.25 8.31 4.39
N SER A 138 16.52 7.95 4.31
CA SER A 138 17.56 8.82 3.79
C SER A 138 17.43 9.09 2.29
N GLU A 139 17.99 10.20 1.79
CA GLU A 139 18.05 10.52 0.36
C GLU A 139 18.67 9.38 -0.47
N HIS A 140 19.66 8.68 0.08
CA HIS A 140 20.25 7.51 -0.57
C HIS A 140 19.25 6.37 -0.71
N ALA A 141 18.44 6.07 0.32
CA ALA A 141 17.39 5.04 0.27
C ALA A 141 16.29 5.40 -0.73
N ILE A 142 15.86 6.68 -0.76
CA ILE A 142 14.89 7.20 -1.73
C ILE A 142 15.41 7.05 -3.16
N SER A 143 16.67 7.47 -3.41
CA SER A 143 17.32 7.32 -4.71
C SER A 143 17.46 5.85 -5.15
N SER A 144 17.77 4.96 -4.21
CA SER A 144 17.85 3.52 -4.44
C SER A 144 16.48 2.95 -4.80
N ALA A 145 15.44 3.29 -4.04
CA ALA A 145 14.06 2.87 -4.35
C ALA A 145 13.63 3.35 -5.75
N CYS A 146 13.90 4.61 -6.09
CA CYS A 146 13.61 5.16 -7.41
C CYS A 146 14.23 4.33 -8.55
N LYS A 147 15.45 3.86 -8.37
CA LYS A 147 16.20 3.08 -9.39
C LYS A 147 15.77 1.63 -9.47
N HIS A 148 15.50 1.01 -8.33
CA HIS A 148 15.36 -0.44 -8.25
C HIS A 148 13.92 -0.92 -8.11
N ILE A 149 13.00 -0.09 -7.58
CA ILE A 149 11.62 -0.46 -7.32
C ILE A 149 10.66 0.21 -8.31
N PHE A 150 10.75 1.54 -8.47
CA PHE A 150 9.79 2.28 -9.28
C PHE A 150 9.97 2.02 -10.78
N ARG A 151 8.85 1.77 -11.48
CA ARG A 151 8.79 1.47 -12.92
C ARG A 151 7.71 2.29 -13.64
N THR A 152 6.61 2.66 -12.93
CA THR A 152 5.52 3.42 -13.55
C THR A 152 5.89 4.89 -13.71
N GLY A 153 5.39 5.51 -14.78
CA GLY A 153 5.62 6.93 -15.03
C GLY A 153 5.02 7.82 -13.96
N ALA A 154 3.82 7.47 -13.48
CA ALA A 154 3.12 8.21 -12.43
C ALA A 154 3.80 8.04 -11.08
N GLY A 155 4.18 6.82 -10.69
CA GLY A 155 4.86 6.56 -9.43
C GLY A 155 6.20 7.27 -9.34
N ILE A 156 7.02 7.24 -10.41
CA ILE A 156 8.30 7.98 -10.46
C ILE A 156 8.07 9.49 -10.32
N ARG A 157 7.04 10.04 -10.96
CA ARG A 157 6.73 11.49 -10.84
C ARG A 157 6.33 11.84 -9.41
N LEU A 158 5.44 11.06 -8.80
CA LEU A 158 5.00 11.28 -7.41
C LEU A 158 6.17 11.19 -6.44
N LEU A 159 7.02 10.16 -6.55
CA LEU A 159 8.22 10.01 -5.73
C LEU A 159 9.12 11.24 -5.82
N LYS A 160 9.44 11.68 -7.06
CA LYS A 160 10.31 12.85 -7.28
C LYS A 160 9.70 14.13 -6.69
N GLN A 161 8.40 14.36 -6.91
CA GLN A 161 7.71 15.54 -6.38
C GLN A 161 7.63 15.53 -4.85
N MET A 162 7.38 14.38 -4.25
CA MET A 162 7.25 14.22 -2.80
C MET A 162 8.59 14.46 -2.07
N PHE A 163 9.70 14.07 -2.69
CA PHE A 163 11.04 14.14 -2.08
C PHE A 163 11.97 15.15 -2.77
N ASP A 164 11.42 16.10 -3.56
CA ASP A 164 12.20 17.20 -4.14
C ASP A 164 12.44 18.29 -3.10
N HIS A 165 13.58 18.22 -2.45
CA HIS A 165 14.03 19.20 -1.45
C HIS A 165 14.29 20.60 -2.02
N ASN A 166 14.36 20.79 -3.35
CA ASN A 166 14.58 22.09 -3.97
C ASN A 166 13.30 22.94 -4.08
N GLY A 167 12.11 22.34 -3.96
CA GLY A 167 10.82 23.01 -4.09
C GLY A 167 10.26 23.62 -2.79
N TYR A 168 10.64 23.10 -1.64
CA TYR A 168 10.11 23.52 -0.34
C TYR A 168 11.19 24.17 0.53
N LYS A 169 11.36 25.47 0.40
CA LYS A 169 12.10 26.25 1.40
C LYS A 169 11.22 26.34 2.64
N THR A 170 11.50 25.53 3.66
CA THR A 170 10.99 25.78 4.99
C THR A 170 11.44 27.19 5.39
N SER A 171 10.49 28.13 5.50
CA SER A 171 10.73 29.35 6.23
C SER A 171 11.02 28.93 7.67
N SER A 172 12.30 28.93 8.03
CA SER A 172 12.72 28.85 9.41
C SER A 172 12.05 29.98 10.15
N HIS A 173 11.06 29.67 10.97
CA HIS A 173 10.65 30.59 12.02
C HIS A 173 11.88 30.80 12.89
N ARG A 174 12.48 31.96 12.76
CA ARG A 174 13.36 32.50 13.77
C ARG A 174 12.48 32.71 14.99
N GLU A 175 12.70 31.89 16.00
CA GLU A 175 12.42 32.29 17.36
C GLU A 175 13.53 33.31 17.71
N ASP A 176 13.20 34.58 17.62
CA ASP A 176 13.96 35.65 18.25
C ASP A 176 13.03 36.34 19.25
N ASP A 177 13.47 36.29 20.52
CA ASP A 177 13.07 37.01 21.76
C ASP A 177 11.84 36.52 22.52
#